data_13ffecd27dd9c153b8bb12d51d71f737
#
_entry.id   13ffecd27dd9c153b8bb12d51d71f737
#
_cell.length_a   1.000
_cell.length_b   1.000
_cell.length_c   1.000
_cell.angle_alpha   90.00
_cell.angle_beta   90.00
_cell.angle_gamma   90.00
#
_symmetry.space_group_name_H-M   'P 1'
#
loop_
_entity.id
_entity.type
_entity.pdbx_description
1 polymer ?
#
loop_
_entity_poly.entity_id
_entity_poly.type
_entity_poly.pdbx_seq_one_letter_code
_entity_poly.pdbx_strand_id
1 'polypeptide(L)'
;MGLMLALVLAATLHTDFEAGNIRKFEWLSEQHLRCEVNGETDQEGRNAQPSWFYFRLDGVAGRPLTIDLAGLAGEYNYRQHDGSGLRNTLPVYSYDDREWTHFKTSEFDAATGTLRIRLAPERDRVWIARQPPYTARHLGALLASLRRHPAMKQETVGKTLGGRPMLLLTVTDPKTPDKNKKVIWLMARQHAWESGTSWVAEGALRFLLSDDPVALEIRRGFVFKIFPMADPDGVARGGVRYNARGYDLNRNWDAVDPALMPEIHSQRKAILDWVDAGRRLDFFLTLHNTESADFIQGPLQQYGELAARFHRCLDETTFYAPKGPRDSPATTSAGMKGRMSVNQGLFAERKLPAFLMELMVDTNEKIGRPPTVKDRLDFGAALARAMAAAVR
;
A
#
# COMPACT_ATOMS: atom_id res chain seq x y z
N MET A 1 24.23 17.11 50.71
CA MET A 1 23.51 17.47 49.49
C MET A 1 24.15 16.66 48.34
N GLY A 2 23.60 15.45 48.11
CA GLY A 2 24.12 14.55 47.07
C GLY A 2 23.63 15.00 45.70
N LEU A 3 24.52 15.32 44.77
CA LEU A 3 24.24 15.48 43.37
C LEU A 3 23.82 14.09 42.84
N MET A 4 22.53 13.86 42.60
CA MET A 4 22.10 12.77 41.75
C MET A 4 22.52 13.13 40.30
N LEU A 5 23.64 12.59 39.81
CA LEU A 5 23.90 12.55 38.39
C LEU A 5 22.78 11.67 37.79
N ALA A 6 21.79 12.30 37.17
CA ALA A 6 20.88 11.59 36.28
C ALA A 6 21.74 11.07 35.13
N LEU A 7 21.92 9.75 35.03
CA LEU A 7 22.47 9.12 33.84
C LEU A 7 21.49 9.45 32.71
N VAL A 8 21.80 10.41 31.88
CA VAL A 8 21.07 10.65 30.64
C VAL A 8 21.41 9.48 29.74
N LEU A 9 20.54 8.49 29.65
CA LEU A 9 20.66 7.40 28.69
C LEU A 9 20.80 8.00 27.29
N ALA A 10 21.82 7.58 26.57
CA ALA A 10 22.01 8.01 25.20
C ALA A 10 20.80 7.56 24.36
N ALA A 11 20.25 8.45 23.55
CA ALA A 11 19.15 8.10 22.66
C ALA A 11 19.61 7.02 21.67
N THR A 12 18.74 6.01 21.44
CA THR A 12 19.03 4.87 20.57
C THR A 12 17.99 4.76 19.47
N LEU A 13 18.44 4.32 18.27
CA LEU A 13 17.57 4.06 17.13
C LEU A 13 17.47 2.55 16.89
N HIS A 14 16.26 2.06 16.62
CA HIS A 14 15.95 0.67 16.38
C HIS A 14 15.16 0.49 15.10
N THR A 15 15.48 -0.55 14.33
CA THR A 15 14.75 -1.04 13.13
C THR A 15 14.56 -2.55 13.15
N ASP A 16 14.92 -3.23 14.24
CA ASP A 16 14.89 -4.68 14.43
C ASP A 16 13.47 -5.20 14.74
N PHE A 17 12.48 -4.69 14.01
CA PHE A 17 11.07 -5.11 14.09
C PHE A 17 10.44 -5.14 12.69
N GLU A 18 9.26 -5.75 12.58
CA GLU A 18 8.56 -5.91 11.30
C GLU A 18 8.35 -4.57 10.58
N ALA A 19 8.73 -4.52 9.32
CA ALA A 19 8.71 -3.33 8.45
C ALA A 19 9.70 -2.21 8.83
N GLY A 20 10.54 -2.39 9.85
CA GLY A 20 11.59 -1.43 10.22
C GLY A 20 12.61 -1.26 9.10
N ASN A 21 12.98 -0.01 8.79
CA ASN A 21 13.92 0.29 7.71
C ASN A 21 14.58 1.66 7.90
N ILE A 22 15.88 1.63 8.14
CA ILE A 22 16.86 2.72 7.98
C ILE A 22 18.18 2.05 7.62
N ARG A 23 18.85 2.52 6.58
CA ARG A 23 20.12 1.96 6.12
C ARG A 23 21.26 2.23 7.10
N LYS A 24 21.38 3.48 7.54
CA LYS A 24 22.42 3.97 8.43
C LYS A 24 21.91 5.18 9.19
N PHE A 25 22.41 5.41 10.38
CA PHE A 25 22.13 6.63 11.14
C PHE A 25 23.36 7.13 11.87
N GLU A 26 23.37 8.42 12.18
CA GLU A 26 24.44 9.11 12.90
C GLU A 26 23.85 10.24 13.74
N TRP A 27 24.22 10.30 15.01
CA TRP A 27 23.94 11.45 15.86
C TRP A 27 25.00 12.54 15.61
N LEU A 28 24.61 13.61 14.94
CA LEU A 28 25.46 14.78 14.68
C LEU A 28 25.62 15.64 15.94
N SER A 29 24.64 15.60 16.83
CA SER A 29 24.64 16.17 18.18
C SER A 29 23.59 15.45 19.04
N GLU A 30 23.46 15.79 20.32
CA GLU A 30 22.42 15.25 21.20
C GLU A 30 20.98 15.50 20.71
N GLN A 31 20.79 16.50 19.84
CA GLN A 31 19.48 16.92 19.32
C GLN A 31 19.38 16.78 17.80
N HIS A 32 20.41 16.30 17.11
CA HIS A 32 20.40 16.21 15.66
C HIS A 32 20.80 14.82 15.18
N LEU A 33 19.82 14.12 14.63
CA LEU A 33 19.96 12.78 14.07
C LEU A 33 19.92 12.85 12.55
N ARG A 34 20.88 12.21 11.87
CA ARG A 34 20.87 11.98 10.43
C ARG A 34 20.60 10.51 10.16
N CYS A 35 19.60 10.22 9.33
CA CYS A 35 19.22 8.90 8.90
C CYS A 35 19.34 8.77 7.38
N GLU A 36 20.04 7.74 6.89
CA GLU A 36 20.04 7.39 5.47
C GLU A 36 18.90 6.42 5.18
N VAL A 37 17.99 6.80 4.29
CA VAL A 37 16.89 5.97 3.85
C VAL A 37 17.42 4.89 2.90
N ASN A 38 16.93 3.66 3.04
CA ASN A 38 17.37 2.53 2.24
C ASN A 38 16.57 2.43 0.94
N GLY A 39 17.22 2.69 -0.19
CA GLY A 39 16.66 2.44 -1.53
C GLY A 39 16.88 0.99 -1.93
N GLU A 40 15.79 0.28 -2.22
CA GLU A 40 15.80 -1.07 -2.77
C GLU A 40 16.05 -1.01 -4.28
N THR A 41 16.93 -1.86 -4.81
CA THR A 41 17.17 -1.97 -6.27
C THR A 41 16.44 -3.16 -6.88
N ASP A 42 16.21 -3.09 -8.20
CA ASP A 42 15.74 -4.23 -8.98
C ASP A 42 16.84 -5.30 -9.18
N GLN A 43 16.51 -6.38 -9.89
CA GLN A 43 17.42 -7.50 -10.18
C GLN A 43 18.65 -7.12 -11.03
N GLU A 44 18.65 -5.93 -11.62
CA GLU A 44 19.78 -5.39 -12.39
C GLU A 44 20.64 -4.41 -11.57
N GLY A 45 20.30 -4.23 -10.28
CA GLY A 45 20.95 -3.24 -9.42
C GLY A 45 20.55 -1.78 -9.76
N ARG A 46 19.44 -1.60 -10.47
CA ARG A 46 18.90 -0.33 -10.95
C ARG A 46 17.60 0.03 -10.22
N ASN A 47 16.99 1.14 -10.61
CA ASN A 47 15.67 1.59 -10.17
C ASN A 47 15.53 1.68 -8.63
N ALA A 48 16.58 2.14 -7.95
CA ALA A 48 16.59 2.32 -6.50
C ALA A 48 15.56 3.39 -6.06
N GLN A 49 14.62 2.99 -5.21
CA GLN A 49 13.59 3.89 -4.69
C GLN A 49 13.66 3.96 -3.17
N PRO A 50 14.19 5.05 -2.58
CA PRO A 50 14.24 5.25 -1.13
C PRO A 50 12.89 5.79 -0.62
N SER A 51 11.81 5.03 -0.81
CA SER A 51 10.44 5.48 -0.53
C SER A 51 9.87 4.97 0.79
N TRP A 52 10.64 4.23 1.58
CA TRP A 52 10.17 3.72 2.87
C TRP A 52 11.22 3.94 3.96
N PHE A 53 10.77 4.45 5.10
CA PHE A 53 11.49 4.47 6.37
C PHE A 53 10.51 4.22 7.51
N TYR A 54 10.96 3.46 8.50
CA TYR A 54 10.22 3.19 9.72
C TYR A 54 11.21 2.78 10.80
N PHE A 55 11.29 3.55 11.87
CA PHE A 55 12.23 3.35 12.96
C PHE A 55 11.65 3.83 14.29
N ARG A 56 12.27 3.38 15.37
CA ARG A 56 11.92 3.76 16.73
C ARG A 56 13.11 4.45 17.40
N LEU A 57 12.84 5.48 18.15
CA LEU A 57 13.80 6.14 19.02
C LEU A 57 13.39 5.88 20.47
N ASP A 58 14.38 5.51 21.31
CA ASP A 58 14.24 5.37 22.77
C ASP A 58 15.18 6.36 23.44
N GLY A 59 14.88 6.81 24.67
CA GLY A 59 15.68 7.76 25.43
C GLY A 59 15.53 9.23 24.99
N VAL A 60 14.34 9.62 24.45
CA VAL A 60 14.16 10.91 23.79
C VAL A 60 13.17 11.87 24.47
N ALA A 61 12.56 11.51 25.60
CA ALA A 61 11.58 12.35 26.25
C ALA A 61 12.09 13.75 26.57
N GLY A 62 11.33 14.78 26.19
CA GLY A 62 11.64 16.19 26.43
C GLY A 62 12.83 16.75 25.65
N ARG A 63 13.41 15.99 24.71
CA ARG A 63 14.53 16.46 23.87
C ARG A 63 13.97 17.02 22.55
N PRO A 64 14.14 18.31 22.22
CA PRO A 64 13.86 18.80 20.89
C PRO A 64 14.80 18.11 19.88
N LEU A 65 14.22 17.41 18.91
CA LEU A 65 14.97 16.67 17.89
C LEU A 65 14.82 17.32 16.53
N THR A 66 15.92 17.44 15.83
CA THR A 66 16.01 17.63 14.38
C THR A 66 16.41 16.29 13.77
N ILE A 67 15.66 15.79 12.79
CA ILE A 67 15.92 14.53 12.12
C ILE A 67 16.03 14.79 10.63
N ASP A 68 17.18 14.48 10.06
CA ASP A 68 17.45 14.56 8.64
C ASP A 68 17.29 13.17 8.01
N LEU A 69 16.33 13.04 7.11
CA LEU A 69 16.13 11.86 6.27
C LEU A 69 16.84 12.10 4.94
N ALA A 70 18.01 11.50 4.79
CA ALA A 70 18.91 11.69 3.66
C ALA A 70 18.91 10.47 2.71
N GLY A 71 19.59 10.58 1.57
CA GLY A 71 19.69 9.51 0.58
C GLY A 71 18.38 9.29 -0.19
N LEU A 72 17.59 10.36 -0.38
CA LEU A 72 16.29 10.31 -1.03
C LEU A 72 16.36 10.35 -2.57
N ALA A 73 17.52 10.64 -3.14
CA ALA A 73 17.76 10.51 -4.57
C ALA A 73 17.74 9.04 -4.99
N GLY A 74 17.28 8.77 -6.20
CA GLY A 74 17.16 7.41 -6.67
C GLY A 74 16.92 7.30 -8.17
N GLU A 75 16.40 6.17 -8.60
CA GLU A 75 16.08 5.91 -10.00
C GLU A 75 14.71 5.24 -10.12
N TYR A 76 13.88 5.68 -11.06
CA TYR A 76 12.60 5.06 -11.36
C TYR A 76 12.38 4.96 -12.88
N ASN A 77 12.01 3.78 -13.35
CA ASN A 77 11.89 3.49 -14.78
C ASN A 77 13.13 3.93 -15.57
N TYR A 78 14.33 3.61 -15.04
CA TYR A 78 15.64 3.95 -15.59
C TYR A 78 15.91 5.47 -15.74
N ARG A 79 15.19 6.30 -15.00
CA ARG A 79 15.39 7.75 -14.92
C ARG A 79 15.79 8.15 -13.51
N GLN A 80 16.87 8.89 -13.41
CA GLN A 80 17.34 9.43 -12.14
C GLN A 80 16.37 10.48 -11.61
N HIS A 81 16.19 10.53 -10.30
CA HIS A 81 15.47 11.58 -9.60
C HIS A 81 16.26 12.05 -8.35
N ASP A 82 16.07 13.30 -8.00
CA ASP A 82 16.77 13.98 -6.90
C ASP A 82 16.11 13.81 -5.52
N GLY A 83 15.08 13.00 -5.40
CA GLY A 83 14.29 12.84 -4.18
C GLY A 83 13.20 13.91 -3.99
N SER A 84 13.09 14.89 -4.89
CA SER A 84 12.14 16.00 -4.77
C SER A 84 10.67 15.57 -4.80
N GLY A 85 10.37 14.33 -5.19
CA GLY A 85 9.05 13.74 -5.04
C GLY A 85 8.57 13.68 -3.58
N LEU A 86 9.51 13.69 -2.63
CA LEU A 86 9.22 13.66 -1.19
C LEU A 86 9.12 15.06 -0.55
N ARG A 87 9.26 16.13 -1.32
CA ARG A 87 9.30 17.52 -0.79
C ARG A 87 8.08 17.93 0.03
N ASN A 88 6.92 17.39 -0.29
CA ASN A 88 5.64 17.70 0.37
C ASN A 88 5.23 16.62 1.39
N THR A 89 6.07 15.61 1.58
CA THR A 89 5.76 14.51 2.49
C THR A 89 5.75 15.00 3.93
N LEU A 90 4.64 14.76 4.61
CA LEU A 90 4.52 14.91 6.06
C LEU A 90 4.57 13.51 6.69
N PRO A 91 5.72 13.05 7.17
CA PRO A 91 5.82 11.77 7.85
C PRO A 91 4.89 11.66 9.05
N VAL A 92 4.82 10.49 9.65
CA VAL A 92 4.01 10.25 10.84
C VAL A 92 4.88 9.82 12.00
N TYR A 93 4.39 10.10 13.24
CA TYR A 93 4.96 9.58 14.46
C TYR A 93 3.88 8.96 15.34
N SER A 94 4.31 8.08 16.24
CA SER A 94 3.45 7.39 17.21
C SER A 94 4.20 7.17 18.52
N TYR A 95 3.49 7.18 19.64
CA TYR A 95 4.04 6.82 20.96
C TYR A 95 3.67 5.40 21.41
N ASP A 96 2.88 4.67 20.62
CA ASP A 96 2.39 3.33 20.97
C ASP A 96 2.37 2.35 19.78
N ASP A 97 2.87 2.78 18.60
CA ASP A 97 2.86 2.01 17.34
C ASP A 97 1.43 1.60 16.88
N ARG A 98 0.44 2.39 17.27
CA ARG A 98 -0.98 2.16 16.95
C ARG A 98 -1.65 3.42 16.44
N GLU A 99 -1.58 4.50 17.23
CA GLU A 99 -2.12 5.80 16.86
C GLU A 99 -1.05 6.66 16.23
N TRP A 100 -1.29 7.10 15.00
CA TRP A 100 -0.33 7.82 14.18
C TRP A 100 -0.77 9.25 13.93
N THR A 101 0.15 10.18 14.12
CA THR A 101 -0.04 11.61 13.91
C THR A 101 0.93 12.11 12.85
N HIS A 102 0.46 12.88 11.87
CA HIS A 102 1.34 13.53 10.90
C HIS A 102 2.16 14.64 11.56
N PHE A 103 3.41 14.77 11.13
CA PHE A 103 4.19 15.96 11.42
C PHE A 103 3.46 17.19 10.85
N LYS A 104 3.55 18.33 11.56
CA LYS A 104 2.91 19.57 11.11
C LYS A 104 3.63 20.19 9.92
N THR A 105 4.94 20.04 9.87
CA THR A 105 5.81 20.57 8.83
C THR A 105 6.98 19.64 8.54
N SER A 106 7.48 19.71 7.34
CA SER A 106 8.77 19.16 6.91
C SER A 106 9.46 20.17 6.00
N GLU A 107 10.76 20.09 5.87
CA GLU A 107 11.57 20.96 5.02
C GLU A 107 12.41 20.10 4.09
N PHE A 108 12.29 20.30 2.79
CA PHE A 108 13.10 19.58 1.80
C PHE A 108 14.25 20.48 1.32
N ASP A 109 15.47 20.04 1.57
CA ASP A 109 16.69 20.66 1.04
C ASP A 109 17.01 20.04 -0.32
N ALA A 110 16.75 20.78 -1.39
CA ALA A 110 16.99 20.33 -2.76
C ALA A 110 18.48 20.18 -3.10
N ALA A 111 19.37 20.89 -2.41
CA ALA A 111 20.80 20.80 -2.67
C ALA A 111 21.42 19.48 -2.19
N THR A 112 20.84 18.91 -1.13
CA THR A 112 21.32 17.66 -0.52
C THR A 112 20.36 16.48 -0.69
N GLY A 113 19.16 16.70 -1.25
CA GLY A 113 18.11 15.69 -1.34
C GLY A 113 17.70 15.16 0.03
N THR A 114 17.54 16.03 1.03
CA THR A 114 17.30 15.68 2.43
C THR A 114 15.96 16.24 2.89
N LEU A 115 15.12 15.42 3.50
CA LEU A 115 13.88 15.83 4.16
C LEU A 115 14.14 15.99 5.67
N ARG A 116 13.96 17.20 6.18
CA ARG A 116 14.12 17.53 7.60
C ARG A 116 12.79 17.60 8.32
N ILE A 117 12.69 16.92 9.45
CA ILE A 117 11.55 16.98 10.37
C ILE A 117 12.03 17.38 11.77
N ARG A 118 11.12 17.99 12.55
CA ARG A 118 11.41 18.39 13.94
C ARG A 118 10.32 17.88 14.86
N LEU A 119 10.73 17.33 16.00
CA LEU A 119 9.85 16.80 17.04
C LEU A 119 10.42 17.07 18.43
N ALA A 120 9.56 17.45 19.36
CA ALA A 120 9.88 17.42 20.80
C ALA A 120 9.06 16.27 21.41
N PRO A 121 9.62 15.04 21.54
CA PRO A 121 8.88 13.91 22.02
C PRO A 121 8.42 14.09 23.49
N GLU A 122 7.14 13.83 23.73
CA GLU A 122 6.56 13.90 25.08
C GLU A 122 6.84 12.63 25.90
N ARG A 123 7.18 11.53 25.21
CA ARG A 123 7.46 10.22 25.81
C ARG A 123 8.87 9.76 25.46
N ASP A 124 9.38 8.86 26.28
CA ASP A 124 10.73 8.32 26.10
C ASP A 124 10.91 7.53 24.80
N ARG A 125 9.82 6.98 24.30
CA ARG A 125 9.78 6.18 23.07
C ARG A 125 8.89 6.83 22.04
N VAL A 126 9.40 6.90 20.78
CA VAL A 126 8.64 7.38 19.63
C VAL A 126 8.98 6.56 18.39
N TRP A 127 7.97 6.15 17.65
CA TRP A 127 8.10 5.58 16.31
C TRP A 127 7.90 6.67 15.27
N ILE A 128 8.68 6.62 14.20
CA ILE A 128 8.60 7.54 13.07
C ILE A 128 8.55 6.72 11.79
N ALA A 129 7.61 7.03 10.92
CA ALA A 129 7.44 6.33 9.63
C ALA A 129 7.04 7.31 8.52
N ARG A 130 7.24 6.90 7.28
CA ARG A 130 6.80 7.69 6.13
C ARG A 130 5.28 7.90 6.09
N GLN A 131 4.53 6.84 6.35
CA GLN A 131 3.07 6.83 6.50
C GLN A 131 2.69 5.75 7.53
N PRO A 132 1.45 5.74 8.07
CA PRO A 132 1.06 4.75 9.08
C PRO A 132 1.33 3.32 8.62
N PRO A 133 2.23 2.56 9.26
CA PRO A 133 2.57 1.20 8.86
C PRO A 133 1.36 0.26 8.95
N TYR A 134 1.29 -0.69 8.03
CA TYR A 134 0.38 -1.83 8.08
C TYR A 134 1.20 -3.11 7.91
N THR A 135 1.27 -3.94 8.93
CA THR A 135 2.14 -5.12 9.00
C THR A 135 1.33 -6.41 9.08
N ALA A 136 1.99 -7.57 9.10
CA ALA A 136 1.32 -8.86 9.29
C ALA A 136 0.58 -8.92 10.65
N ARG A 137 1.04 -8.17 11.68
CA ARG A 137 0.35 -8.03 12.96
C ARG A 137 -1.05 -7.41 12.77
N HIS A 138 -1.17 -6.35 11.97
CA HIS A 138 -2.46 -5.69 11.69
C HIS A 138 -3.39 -6.63 10.92
N LEU A 139 -2.89 -7.24 9.83
CA LEU A 139 -3.65 -8.21 9.05
C LEU A 139 -4.09 -9.40 9.91
N GLY A 140 -3.19 -9.94 10.74
CA GLY A 140 -3.49 -11.03 11.66
C GLY A 140 -4.58 -10.69 12.68
N ALA A 141 -4.55 -9.48 13.26
CA ALA A 141 -5.57 -9.00 14.18
C ALA A 141 -6.93 -8.85 13.47
N LEU A 142 -6.95 -8.27 12.26
CA LEU A 142 -8.17 -8.18 11.44
C LEU A 142 -8.75 -9.57 11.18
N LEU A 143 -7.95 -10.49 10.65
CA LEU A 143 -8.41 -11.85 10.32
C LEU A 143 -8.89 -12.61 11.55
N ALA A 144 -8.23 -12.46 12.69
CA ALA A 144 -8.67 -13.06 13.95
C ALA A 144 -10.06 -12.55 14.38
N SER A 145 -10.34 -11.26 14.19
CA SER A 145 -11.65 -10.66 14.49
C SER A 145 -12.76 -11.12 13.55
N LEU A 146 -12.43 -11.47 12.31
CA LEU A 146 -13.36 -11.82 11.24
C LEU A 146 -13.50 -13.34 10.98
N ARG A 147 -12.62 -14.18 11.52
CA ARG A 147 -12.49 -15.61 11.20
C ARG A 147 -13.75 -16.45 11.32
N ARG A 148 -14.69 -16.03 12.16
CA ARG A 148 -15.97 -16.75 12.39
C ARG A 148 -17.13 -16.19 11.57
N HIS A 149 -16.89 -15.15 10.79
CA HIS A 149 -17.96 -14.53 10.01
C HIS A 149 -18.41 -15.48 8.86
N PRO A 150 -19.68 -15.89 8.79
CA PRO A 150 -20.14 -16.91 7.85
C PRO A 150 -19.99 -16.51 6.38
N ALA A 151 -19.96 -15.21 6.09
CA ALA A 151 -19.80 -14.69 4.72
C ALA A 151 -18.33 -14.58 4.28
N MET A 152 -17.34 -14.95 5.12
CA MET A 152 -15.93 -14.89 4.78
C MET A 152 -15.32 -16.28 4.67
N LYS A 153 -14.58 -16.51 3.57
CA LYS A 153 -13.66 -17.65 3.43
C LYS A 153 -12.26 -17.13 3.20
N GLN A 154 -11.28 -17.82 3.78
CA GLN A 154 -9.86 -17.56 3.59
C GLN A 154 -9.19 -18.76 2.95
N GLU A 155 -8.36 -18.53 1.95
CA GLU A 155 -7.54 -19.55 1.31
C GLU A 155 -6.09 -19.03 1.13
N THR A 156 -5.13 -19.95 1.11
CA THR A 156 -3.75 -19.67 0.76
C THR A 156 -3.53 -20.09 -0.68
N VAL A 157 -3.28 -19.11 -1.57
CA VAL A 157 -3.10 -19.38 -3.00
C VAL A 157 -1.68 -19.76 -3.37
N GLY A 158 -0.74 -19.56 -2.47
CA GLY A 158 0.68 -19.89 -2.64
C GLY A 158 1.51 -19.38 -1.48
N LYS A 159 2.84 -19.47 -1.66
CA LYS A 159 3.82 -18.94 -0.71
C LYS A 159 4.80 -18.02 -1.43
N THR A 160 5.27 -17.00 -0.73
CA THR A 160 6.33 -16.09 -1.17
C THR A 160 7.69 -16.79 -1.20
N LEU A 161 8.71 -16.12 -1.72
CA LEU A 161 10.11 -16.59 -1.64
C LEU A 161 10.57 -16.89 -0.20
N GLY A 162 10.12 -16.10 0.78
CA GLY A 162 10.40 -16.31 2.21
C GLY A 162 9.47 -17.30 2.89
N GLY A 163 8.58 -17.96 2.14
CA GLY A 163 7.67 -19.00 2.65
C GLY A 163 6.41 -18.49 3.35
N ARG A 164 6.13 -17.17 3.34
CA ARG A 164 4.90 -16.60 3.92
C ARG A 164 3.68 -16.92 3.07
N PRO A 165 2.52 -17.24 3.68
CA PRO A 165 1.31 -17.52 2.93
C PRO A 165 0.79 -16.26 2.23
N MET A 166 0.39 -16.41 0.98
CA MET A 166 -0.36 -15.40 0.24
C MET A 166 -1.84 -15.70 0.34
N LEU A 167 -2.57 -14.78 0.97
CA LEU A 167 -3.95 -14.98 1.34
C LEU A 167 -4.88 -14.39 0.28
N LEU A 168 -5.91 -15.16 -0.08
CA LEU A 168 -7.07 -14.70 -0.83
C LEU A 168 -8.31 -14.83 0.05
N LEU A 169 -9.02 -13.73 0.25
CA LEU A 169 -10.25 -13.67 1.02
C LEU A 169 -11.44 -13.64 0.06
N THR A 170 -12.44 -14.45 0.31
CA THR A 170 -13.72 -14.42 -0.41
C THR A 170 -14.80 -13.94 0.53
N VAL A 171 -15.52 -12.88 0.14
CA VAL A 171 -16.64 -12.32 0.90
C VAL A 171 -17.90 -12.36 0.05
N THR A 172 -18.90 -13.11 0.53
CA THR A 172 -20.20 -13.27 -0.15
C THR A 172 -21.24 -13.85 0.83
N ASP A 173 -22.52 -13.66 0.59
CA ASP A 173 -23.57 -14.35 1.37
C ASP A 173 -23.63 -15.84 0.98
N PRO A 174 -23.30 -16.77 1.89
CA PRO A 174 -23.31 -18.20 1.58
C PRO A 174 -24.72 -18.78 1.39
N LYS A 175 -25.77 -18.04 1.77
CA LYS A 175 -27.18 -18.47 1.61
C LYS A 175 -27.72 -18.16 0.21
N THR A 176 -27.06 -17.27 -0.53
CA THR A 176 -27.45 -16.90 -1.89
C THR A 176 -26.53 -17.60 -2.89
N PRO A 177 -27.07 -18.35 -3.88
CA PRO A 177 -26.25 -19.03 -4.89
C PRO A 177 -25.38 -18.07 -5.70
N ASP A 178 -24.11 -18.42 -5.90
CA ASP A 178 -23.14 -17.55 -6.58
C ASP A 178 -23.36 -17.42 -8.10
N LYS A 179 -24.16 -18.31 -8.70
CA LYS A 179 -24.38 -18.38 -10.17
C LYS A 179 -24.77 -17.05 -10.82
N ASN A 180 -25.57 -16.24 -10.10
CA ASN A 180 -26.06 -14.95 -10.61
C ASN A 180 -25.36 -13.74 -10.02
N LYS A 181 -24.39 -13.94 -9.13
CA LYS A 181 -23.67 -12.84 -8.50
C LYS A 181 -22.65 -12.23 -9.46
N LYS A 182 -22.46 -10.94 -9.35
CA LYS A 182 -21.32 -10.22 -9.95
C LYS A 182 -20.06 -10.52 -9.15
N VAL A 183 -18.89 -10.49 -9.80
CA VAL A 183 -17.62 -10.84 -9.17
C VAL A 183 -16.64 -9.69 -9.25
N ILE A 184 -16.18 -9.25 -8.10
CA ILE A 184 -15.25 -8.13 -7.94
C ILE A 184 -13.96 -8.63 -7.29
N TRP A 185 -12.82 -8.29 -7.88
CA TRP A 185 -11.51 -8.57 -7.31
C TRP A 185 -10.84 -7.27 -6.87
N LEU A 186 -10.28 -7.29 -5.66
CA LEU A 186 -9.49 -6.20 -5.09
C LEU A 186 -8.10 -6.72 -4.70
N MET A 187 -7.07 -6.05 -5.13
CA MET A 187 -5.69 -6.36 -4.76
C MET A 187 -5.06 -5.16 -4.08
N ALA A 188 -4.36 -5.37 -2.97
CA ALA A 188 -3.65 -4.33 -2.24
C ALA A 188 -2.21 -4.75 -1.94
N ARG A 189 -1.32 -3.77 -1.79
CA ARG A 189 0.03 -3.95 -1.28
C ARG A 189 0.94 -4.79 -2.17
N GLN A 190 0.89 -4.59 -3.49
CA GLN A 190 1.89 -5.17 -4.40
C GLN A 190 3.29 -4.57 -4.16
N HIS A 191 3.36 -3.32 -3.72
CA HIS A 191 4.60 -2.68 -3.27
C HIS A 191 4.58 -2.49 -1.75
N ALA A 192 5.64 -2.92 -1.10
CA ALA A 192 5.67 -2.98 0.36
C ALA A 192 5.58 -1.61 1.07
N TRP A 193 6.07 -0.51 0.46
CA TRP A 193 5.98 0.83 1.03
C TRP A 193 4.55 1.40 1.07
N GLU A 194 3.64 0.89 0.23
CA GLU A 194 2.30 1.43 0.00
C GLU A 194 1.29 1.01 1.09
N SER A 195 1.62 1.22 2.37
CA SER A 195 0.84 0.77 3.52
C SER A 195 -0.60 1.28 3.54
N GLY A 196 -0.84 2.43 2.94
CA GLY A 196 -2.18 3.01 2.80
C GLY A 196 -3.17 2.10 2.08
N THR A 197 -2.71 1.31 1.11
CA THR A 197 -3.56 0.40 0.35
C THR A 197 -4.12 -0.74 1.20
N SER A 198 -3.33 -1.25 2.16
CA SER A 198 -3.80 -2.27 3.10
C SER A 198 -4.82 -1.72 4.10
N TRP A 199 -4.67 -0.46 4.56
CA TRP A 199 -5.69 0.20 5.37
C TRP A 199 -7.01 0.35 4.61
N VAL A 200 -6.95 0.67 3.32
CA VAL A 200 -8.14 0.73 2.44
C VAL A 200 -8.78 -0.66 2.28
N ALA A 201 -7.98 -1.70 2.04
CA ALA A 201 -8.49 -3.07 1.93
C ALA A 201 -9.12 -3.55 3.25
N GLU A 202 -8.55 -3.18 4.41
CA GLU A 202 -9.15 -3.45 5.71
C GLU A 202 -10.50 -2.73 5.86
N GLY A 203 -10.60 -1.46 5.48
CA GLY A 203 -11.86 -0.70 5.51
C GLY A 203 -12.95 -1.35 4.65
N ALA A 204 -12.59 -1.81 3.45
CA ALA A 204 -13.50 -2.56 2.58
C ALA A 204 -13.97 -3.87 3.22
N LEU A 205 -13.06 -4.64 3.82
CA LEU A 205 -13.39 -5.90 4.51
C LEU A 205 -14.30 -5.67 5.71
N ARG A 206 -13.98 -4.68 6.56
CA ARG A 206 -14.81 -4.33 7.72
C ARG A 206 -16.23 -3.93 7.32
N PHE A 207 -16.34 -3.10 6.29
CA PHE A 207 -17.65 -2.71 5.74
C PHE A 207 -18.39 -3.92 5.16
N LEU A 208 -17.76 -4.66 4.24
CA LEU A 208 -18.38 -5.81 3.59
C LEU A 208 -18.85 -6.89 4.57
N LEU A 209 -18.23 -7.00 5.74
CA LEU A 209 -18.55 -7.98 6.78
C LEU A 209 -19.34 -7.37 7.96
N SER A 210 -19.81 -6.13 7.84
CA SER A 210 -20.67 -5.49 8.85
C SER A 210 -22.15 -5.86 8.68
N ASP A 211 -22.95 -5.45 9.66
CA ASP A 211 -24.42 -5.56 9.62
C ASP A 211 -25.09 -4.35 8.93
N ASP A 212 -24.31 -3.48 8.28
CA ASP A 212 -24.84 -2.39 7.45
C ASP A 212 -25.80 -2.96 6.38
N PRO A 213 -27.03 -2.43 6.23
CA PRO A 213 -28.00 -2.94 5.27
C PRO A 213 -27.47 -2.97 3.83
N VAL A 214 -26.63 -2.00 3.43
CA VAL A 214 -26.01 -1.95 2.10
C VAL A 214 -24.95 -3.06 1.95
N ALA A 215 -24.17 -3.35 3.02
CA ALA A 215 -23.23 -4.44 3.00
C ALA A 215 -23.92 -5.81 2.89
N LEU A 216 -25.07 -5.98 3.58
CA LEU A 216 -25.90 -7.17 3.46
C LEU A 216 -26.42 -7.36 2.01
N GLU A 217 -26.91 -6.28 1.39
CA GLU A 217 -27.36 -6.30 0.00
C GLU A 217 -26.23 -6.63 -0.95
N ILE A 218 -25.06 -6.01 -0.78
CA ILE A 218 -23.87 -6.27 -1.60
C ILE A 218 -23.49 -7.75 -1.51
N ARG A 219 -23.39 -8.33 -0.30
CA ARG A 219 -23.05 -9.76 -0.16
C ARG A 219 -24.03 -10.70 -0.84
N ARG A 220 -25.32 -10.34 -0.94
CA ARG A 220 -26.33 -11.13 -1.67
C ARG A 220 -26.14 -11.08 -3.19
N GLY A 221 -25.70 -9.94 -3.73
CA GLY A 221 -25.54 -9.71 -5.17
C GLY A 221 -24.13 -9.92 -5.71
N PHE A 222 -23.14 -10.06 -4.83
CA PHE A 222 -21.73 -10.04 -5.23
C PHE A 222 -20.88 -11.09 -4.53
N VAL A 223 -19.82 -11.50 -5.22
CA VAL A 223 -18.66 -12.19 -4.66
C VAL A 223 -17.47 -11.23 -4.72
N PHE A 224 -16.92 -10.86 -3.57
CA PHE A 224 -15.66 -10.15 -3.49
C PHE A 224 -14.52 -11.11 -3.26
N LYS A 225 -13.46 -11.00 -4.08
CA LYS A 225 -12.18 -11.70 -3.95
C LYS A 225 -11.10 -10.67 -3.62
N ILE A 226 -10.44 -10.79 -2.47
CA ILE A 226 -9.57 -9.74 -1.94
C ILE A 226 -8.19 -10.31 -1.60
N PHE A 227 -7.15 -9.78 -2.23
CA PHE A 227 -5.76 -9.92 -1.79
C PHE A 227 -5.41 -8.75 -0.88
N PRO A 228 -5.44 -8.90 0.46
CA PRO A 228 -5.25 -7.78 1.39
C PRO A 228 -3.79 -7.31 1.49
N MET A 229 -2.85 -8.19 1.14
CA MET A 229 -1.41 -7.95 1.19
C MET A 229 -0.73 -8.87 0.16
N ALA A 230 -0.42 -8.32 -1.02
CA ALA A 230 0.14 -9.08 -2.13
C ALA A 230 1.65 -9.38 -1.97
N ASP A 231 2.39 -8.54 -1.21
CA ASP A 231 3.81 -8.73 -0.87
C ASP A 231 4.04 -8.83 0.65
N PRO A 232 3.71 -9.94 1.30
CA PRO A 232 3.95 -10.08 2.74
C PRO A 232 5.45 -10.20 3.11
N ASP A 233 6.32 -10.62 2.20
CA ASP A 233 7.77 -10.65 2.42
C ASP A 233 8.37 -9.25 2.40
N GLY A 234 8.02 -8.44 1.42
CA GLY A 234 8.46 -7.06 1.34
C GLY A 234 8.01 -6.25 2.56
N VAL A 235 6.76 -6.44 2.99
CA VAL A 235 6.27 -5.80 4.22
C VAL A 235 7.09 -6.22 5.43
N ALA A 236 7.33 -7.52 5.61
CA ALA A 236 8.05 -8.02 6.80
C ALA A 236 9.49 -7.51 6.90
N ARG A 237 10.20 -7.39 5.77
CA ARG A 237 11.60 -6.93 5.75
C ARG A 237 11.76 -5.41 5.68
N GLY A 238 10.66 -4.63 5.66
CA GLY A 238 10.72 -3.19 5.45
C GLY A 238 11.15 -2.82 4.03
N GLY A 239 10.76 -3.64 3.06
CA GLY A 239 11.03 -3.43 1.64
C GLY A 239 10.27 -2.24 1.07
N VAL A 240 10.63 -1.84 -0.13
CA VAL A 240 9.99 -0.74 -0.84
C VAL A 240 9.08 -1.28 -1.95
N ARG A 241 9.65 -1.96 -2.93
CA ARG A 241 8.94 -2.26 -4.18
C ARG A 241 9.12 -3.67 -4.70
N TYR A 242 10.30 -4.24 -4.54
CA TYR A 242 10.68 -5.48 -5.19
C TYR A 242 10.52 -6.67 -4.25
N ASN A 243 10.34 -7.86 -4.80
CA ASN A 243 10.47 -9.08 -4.01
C ASN A 243 11.95 -9.35 -3.64
N ALA A 244 12.23 -10.42 -2.90
CA ALA A 244 13.59 -10.74 -2.45
C ALA A 244 14.60 -11.08 -3.58
N ARG A 245 14.12 -11.17 -4.84
CA ARG A 245 14.94 -11.36 -6.04
C ARG A 245 15.05 -10.10 -6.91
N GLY A 246 14.54 -8.96 -6.44
CA GLY A 246 14.57 -7.70 -7.16
C GLY A 246 13.48 -7.52 -8.22
N TYR A 247 12.47 -8.39 -8.26
CA TYR A 247 11.38 -8.27 -9.23
C TYR A 247 10.25 -7.41 -8.70
N ASP A 248 9.84 -6.43 -9.53
CA ASP A 248 8.69 -5.57 -9.26
C ASP A 248 7.38 -6.36 -9.41
N LEU A 249 6.59 -6.43 -8.33
CA LEU A 249 5.37 -7.24 -8.29
C LEU A 249 4.20 -6.63 -9.09
N ASN A 250 4.34 -5.39 -9.58
CA ASN A 250 3.44 -4.79 -10.56
C ASN A 250 4.10 -4.59 -11.93
N ARG A 251 5.03 -5.46 -12.24
CA ARG A 251 5.60 -5.68 -13.57
C ARG A 251 5.59 -7.19 -13.85
N ASN A 252 6.09 -7.60 -15.00
CA ASN A 252 6.23 -9.02 -15.38
C ASN A 252 4.91 -9.82 -15.46
N TRP A 253 3.74 -9.20 -15.47
CA TRP A 253 2.48 -9.93 -15.62
C TRP A 253 2.29 -10.58 -16.99
N ASP A 254 3.12 -10.23 -17.96
CA ASP A 254 3.26 -10.83 -19.29
C ASP A 254 4.41 -11.85 -19.41
N ALA A 255 5.26 -11.96 -18.38
CA ALA A 255 6.48 -12.79 -18.43
C ALA A 255 6.83 -13.36 -17.03
N VAL A 256 5.94 -14.12 -16.47
CA VAL A 256 6.07 -14.65 -15.09
C VAL A 256 6.98 -15.86 -15.07
N ASP A 257 8.02 -15.84 -14.22
CA ASP A 257 8.82 -16.98 -13.84
C ASP A 257 8.42 -17.42 -12.41
N PRO A 258 7.85 -18.63 -12.22
CA PRO A 258 7.40 -19.10 -10.92
C PRO A 258 8.50 -19.22 -9.84
N ALA A 259 9.74 -19.47 -10.25
CA ALA A 259 10.87 -19.62 -9.33
C ALA A 259 11.41 -18.27 -8.85
N LEU A 260 11.31 -17.25 -9.69
CA LEU A 260 11.79 -15.91 -9.42
C LEU A 260 10.71 -15.00 -8.84
N MET A 261 9.47 -15.23 -9.23
CA MET A 261 8.30 -14.39 -8.89
C MET A 261 7.10 -15.26 -8.45
N PRO A 262 7.23 -16.10 -7.41
CA PRO A 262 6.15 -16.96 -6.94
C PRO A 262 4.93 -16.14 -6.47
N GLU A 263 5.15 -14.90 -6.04
CA GLU A 263 4.09 -13.95 -5.65
C GLU A 263 3.18 -13.64 -6.83
N ILE A 264 3.74 -13.19 -7.96
CA ILE A 264 2.97 -12.91 -9.18
C ILE A 264 2.34 -14.19 -9.70
N HIS A 265 3.13 -15.29 -9.79
CA HIS A 265 2.66 -16.57 -10.31
C HIS A 265 1.39 -17.06 -9.60
N SER A 266 1.43 -17.10 -8.27
CA SER A 266 0.32 -17.65 -7.48
C SER A 266 -0.93 -16.78 -7.53
N GLN A 267 -0.77 -15.46 -7.47
CA GLN A 267 -1.90 -14.52 -7.55
C GLN A 267 -2.52 -14.53 -8.96
N ARG A 268 -1.68 -14.50 -9.99
CA ARG A 268 -2.10 -14.60 -11.39
C ARG A 268 -2.81 -15.93 -11.66
N LYS A 269 -2.23 -17.04 -11.19
CA LYS A 269 -2.85 -18.36 -11.31
C LYS A 269 -4.23 -18.41 -10.66
N ALA A 270 -4.39 -17.88 -9.45
CA ALA A 270 -5.69 -17.83 -8.77
C ALA A 270 -6.77 -17.06 -9.56
N ILE A 271 -6.38 -15.94 -10.18
CA ILE A 271 -7.29 -15.14 -11.03
C ILE A 271 -7.63 -15.88 -12.31
N LEU A 272 -6.64 -16.43 -13.02
CA LEU A 272 -6.84 -17.10 -14.30
C LEU A 272 -7.58 -18.42 -14.14
N ASP A 273 -7.27 -19.26 -13.15
CA ASP A 273 -8.01 -20.48 -12.84
C ASP A 273 -9.48 -20.19 -12.56
N TRP A 274 -9.77 -19.05 -11.90
CA TRP A 274 -11.15 -18.63 -11.68
C TRP A 274 -11.89 -18.35 -13.00
N VAL A 275 -11.25 -17.59 -13.89
CA VAL A 275 -11.83 -17.20 -15.19
C VAL A 275 -11.92 -18.41 -16.15
N ASP A 276 -10.86 -19.21 -16.20
CA ASP A 276 -10.76 -20.39 -17.08
C ASP A 276 -11.74 -21.52 -16.67
N ALA A 277 -12.20 -21.52 -15.40
CA ALA A 277 -13.32 -22.34 -14.92
C ALA A 277 -14.71 -21.82 -15.37
N GLY A 278 -14.77 -20.87 -16.30
CA GLY A 278 -16.01 -20.27 -16.81
C GLY A 278 -16.70 -19.31 -15.83
N ARG A 279 -16.03 -18.89 -14.79
CA ARG A 279 -16.57 -17.95 -13.80
C ARG A 279 -16.33 -16.52 -14.26
N ARG A 280 -17.30 -15.65 -13.98
CA ARG A 280 -17.18 -14.24 -14.36
C ARG A 280 -16.18 -13.48 -13.49
N LEU A 281 -15.62 -12.42 -14.03
CA LEU A 281 -14.90 -11.35 -13.36
C LEU A 281 -15.42 -10.04 -13.95
N ASP A 282 -16.20 -9.29 -13.17
CA ASP A 282 -16.88 -8.07 -13.63
C ASP A 282 -16.07 -6.80 -13.37
N PHE A 283 -15.16 -6.84 -12.39
CA PHE A 283 -14.28 -5.73 -12.06
C PHE A 283 -13.05 -6.22 -11.29
N PHE A 284 -11.87 -5.86 -11.73
CA PHE A 284 -10.62 -6.04 -10.99
C PHE A 284 -10.00 -4.68 -10.71
N LEU A 285 -9.59 -4.45 -9.46
CA LEU A 285 -8.89 -3.24 -9.05
C LEU A 285 -7.65 -3.60 -8.23
N THR A 286 -6.48 -3.06 -8.63
CA THR A 286 -5.29 -3.03 -7.77
C THR A 286 -5.09 -1.64 -7.21
N LEU A 287 -4.77 -1.57 -5.91
CA LEU A 287 -4.55 -0.33 -5.18
C LEU A 287 -3.05 -0.07 -5.03
N HIS A 288 -2.66 1.15 -5.32
CA HIS A 288 -1.31 1.66 -5.16
C HIS A 288 -1.28 2.98 -4.40
N ASN A 289 -0.10 3.39 -3.95
CA ASN A 289 0.14 4.72 -3.40
C ASN A 289 1.15 5.49 -4.25
N THR A 290 0.94 6.79 -4.34
CA THR A 290 1.79 7.72 -5.08
C THR A 290 1.98 9.03 -4.33
N GLU A 291 3.03 9.76 -4.67
CA GLU A 291 3.28 11.12 -4.19
C GLU A 291 2.66 12.20 -5.09
N SER A 292 2.20 11.85 -6.27
CA SER A 292 1.90 12.84 -7.31
C SER A 292 0.44 13.23 -7.42
N ALA A 293 -0.47 12.29 -7.55
CA ALA A 293 -1.91 12.55 -7.69
C ALA A 293 -2.74 11.27 -7.62
N ASP A 294 -3.97 11.38 -7.17
CA ASP A 294 -4.96 10.31 -7.32
C ASP A 294 -5.28 10.07 -8.80
N PHE A 295 -5.34 8.83 -9.24
CA PHE A 295 -5.86 8.48 -10.56
C PHE A 295 -6.30 7.03 -10.67
N ILE A 296 -7.15 6.75 -11.67
CA ILE A 296 -7.50 5.41 -12.12
C ILE A 296 -6.96 5.25 -13.53
N GLN A 297 -6.38 4.10 -13.84
CA GLN A 297 -6.02 3.73 -15.19
C GLN A 297 -6.48 2.32 -15.54
N GLY A 298 -6.83 2.11 -16.81
CA GLY A 298 -7.28 0.81 -17.28
C GLY A 298 -7.61 0.83 -18.79
N PRO A 299 -8.21 -0.25 -19.31
CA PRO A 299 -8.52 -0.39 -20.72
C PRO A 299 -9.80 0.39 -21.09
N LEU A 300 -9.68 1.72 -21.20
CA LEU A 300 -10.83 2.62 -21.39
C LEU A 300 -11.56 2.42 -22.72
N GLN A 301 -10.88 1.95 -23.78
CA GLN A 301 -11.52 1.67 -25.06
C GLN A 301 -12.65 0.63 -24.95
N GLN A 302 -12.47 -0.38 -24.07
CA GLN A 302 -13.49 -1.41 -23.85
C GLN A 302 -14.36 -1.14 -22.61
N TYR A 303 -13.81 -0.52 -21.58
CA TYR A 303 -14.43 -0.38 -20.27
C TYR A 303 -14.52 1.06 -19.78
N GLY A 304 -14.53 2.04 -20.70
CA GLY A 304 -14.59 3.46 -20.37
C GLY A 304 -15.85 3.85 -19.56
N GLU A 305 -17.01 3.28 -19.90
CA GLU A 305 -18.25 3.53 -19.15
C GLU A 305 -18.18 2.99 -17.72
N LEU A 306 -17.61 1.80 -17.53
CA LEU A 306 -17.40 1.21 -16.21
C LEU A 306 -16.46 2.10 -15.37
N ALA A 307 -15.35 2.53 -15.97
CA ALA A 307 -14.40 3.45 -15.33
C ALA A 307 -15.04 4.78 -14.98
N ALA A 308 -15.86 5.35 -15.87
CA ALA A 308 -16.54 6.62 -15.64
C ALA A 308 -17.60 6.52 -14.53
N ARG A 309 -18.40 5.44 -14.47
CA ARG A 309 -19.33 5.21 -13.36
C ARG A 309 -18.60 5.08 -12.04
N PHE A 310 -17.55 4.26 -12.00
CA PHE A 310 -16.73 4.05 -10.80
C PHE A 310 -16.10 5.35 -10.32
N HIS A 311 -15.50 6.12 -11.22
CA HIS A 311 -14.91 7.41 -10.93
C HIS A 311 -15.92 8.38 -10.31
N ARG A 312 -17.12 8.55 -10.90
CA ARG A 312 -18.16 9.43 -10.35
C ARG A 312 -18.56 9.03 -8.93
N CYS A 313 -18.80 7.72 -8.69
CA CYS A 313 -19.16 7.24 -7.34
C CYS A 313 -18.11 7.60 -6.29
N LEU A 314 -16.82 7.55 -6.62
CA LEU A 314 -15.74 7.90 -5.69
C LEU A 314 -15.58 9.41 -5.52
N ASP A 315 -15.64 10.17 -6.60
CA ASP A 315 -15.46 11.61 -6.57
C ASP A 315 -16.55 12.30 -5.74
N GLU A 316 -17.80 11.82 -5.86
CA GLU A 316 -18.94 12.36 -5.12
C GLU A 316 -18.97 11.97 -3.63
N THR A 317 -18.39 10.82 -3.26
CA THR A 317 -18.59 10.24 -1.92
C THR A 317 -17.34 10.18 -1.06
N THR A 318 -16.16 10.53 -1.58
CA THR A 318 -14.88 10.36 -0.89
C THR A 318 -13.96 11.57 -1.04
N PHE A 319 -12.78 11.48 -0.39
CA PHE A 319 -11.69 12.45 -0.58
C PHE A 319 -10.90 12.20 -1.89
N TYR A 320 -11.20 11.18 -2.66
CA TYR A 320 -10.55 10.92 -3.94
C TYR A 320 -10.70 12.11 -4.89
N ALA A 321 -9.59 12.62 -5.40
CA ALA A 321 -9.51 13.86 -6.17
C ALA A 321 -8.78 13.70 -7.51
N PRO A 322 -9.20 12.78 -8.37
CA PRO A 322 -8.52 12.53 -9.64
C PRO A 322 -8.89 13.57 -10.71
N LYS A 323 -8.00 13.68 -11.71
CA LYS A 323 -8.28 14.44 -12.93
C LYS A 323 -9.08 13.66 -13.98
N GLY A 324 -9.57 12.49 -13.63
CA GLY A 324 -10.31 11.55 -14.49
C GLY A 324 -9.55 10.25 -14.78
N PRO A 325 -10.25 9.23 -15.32
CA PRO A 325 -9.62 7.98 -15.71
C PRO A 325 -8.60 8.17 -16.84
N ARG A 326 -7.51 7.38 -16.80
CA ARG A 326 -6.45 7.37 -17.81
C ARG A 326 -6.48 6.07 -18.59
N ASP A 327 -6.27 6.12 -19.90
CA ASP A 327 -6.11 4.91 -20.71
C ASP A 327 -4.78 4.22 -20.37
N SER A 328 -4.83 2.90 -20.25
CA SER A 328 -3.65 2.07 -20.02
C SER A 328 -3.70 0.89 -20.99
N PRO A 329 -3.27 1.09 -22.23
CA PRO A 329 -3.28 0.06 -23.24
C PRO A 329 -2.43 -1.14 -22.83
N ALA A 330 -2.75 -2.32 -23.36
CA ALA A 330 -2.04 -3.57 -23.09
C ALA A 330 -0.67 -3.62 -23.78
N THR A 331 0.12 -2.57 -23.63
CA THR A 331 1.50 -2.48 -24.14
C THR A 331 2.42 -2.12 -22.98
N THR A 332 3.65 -2.59 -23.05
CA THR A 332 4.68 -2.16 -22.11
C THR A 332 5.08 -0.73 -22.42
N SER A 333 5.39 0.07 -21.43
CA SER A 333 5.82 1.46 -21.62
C SER A 333 7.07 1.64 -22.50
N ALA A 334 7.82 0.55 -22.72
CA ALA A 334 9.02 0.53 -23.54
C ALA A 334 8.96 -0.54 -24.67
N GLY A 335 7.81 -1.18 -24.89
CA GLY A 335 7.69 -2.32 -25.82
C GLY A 335 8.48 -3.56 -25.38
N MET A 336 9.00 -3.58 -24.16
CA MET A 336 9.83 -4.65 -23.63
C MET A 336 8.97 -5.69 -22.89
N LYS A 337 9.23 -6.97 -23.15
CA LYS A 337 8.67 -8.09 -22.40
C LYS A 337 9.01 -7.95 -20.90
N GLY A 338 8.07 -8.31 -20.03
CA GLY A 338 8.27 -8.23 -18.57
C GLY A 338 7.94 -6.86 -17.97
N ARG A 339 7.34 -5.93 -18.73
CA ARG A 339 7.01 -4.59 -18.24
C ARG A 339 5.52 -4.34 -18.01
N MET A 340 4.66 -5.30 -18.30
CA MET A 340 3.22 -5.14 -18.03
C MET A 340 2.90 -5.16 -16.55
N SER A 341 2.10 -4.19 -16.13
CA SER A 341 1.43 -4.19 -14.82
C SER A 341 0.32 -5.24 -14.76
N VAL A 342 -0.23 -5.48 -13.57
CA VAL A 342 -1.30 -6.47 -13.38
C VAL A 342 -2.52 -6.19 -14.26
N ASN A 343 -3.00 -4.93 -14.30
CA ASN A 343 -4.15 -4.57 -15.13
C ASN A 343 -3.87 -4.74 -16.63
N GLN A 344 -2.67 -4.38 -17.09
CA GLN A 344 -2.25 -4.57 -18.47
C GLN A 344 -2.15 -6.06 -18.85
N GLY A 345 -1.50 -6.88 -18.01
CA GLY A 345 -1.34 -8.32 -18.25
C GLY A 345 -2.67 -9.05 -18.30
N LEU A 346 -3.56 -8.81 -17.32
CA LEU A 346 -4.89 -9.41 -17.28
C LEU A 346 -5.76 -9.00 -18.47
N PHE A 347 -5.69 -7.74 -18.90
CA PHE A 347 -6.39 -7.29 -20.10
C PHE A 347 -5.78 -7.88 -21.37
N ALA A 348 -4.47 -7.91 -21.51
CA ALA A 348 -3.81 -8.47 -22.70
C ALA A 348 -4.19 -9.93 -22.90
N GLU A 349 -4.22 -10.71 -21.84
CA GLU A 349 -4.40 -12.17 -21.89
C GLU A 349 -5.86 -12.61 -21.99
N ARG A 350 -6.77 -12.01 -21.21
CA ARG A 350 -8.17 -12.45 -21.12
C ARG A 350 -9.18 -11.33 -21.33
N LYS A 351 -8.76 -10.13 -21.74
CA LYS A 351 -9.62 -8.95 -21.92
C LYS A 351 -10.43 -8.61 -20.69
N LEU A 352 -9.87 -8.81 -19.49
CA LEU A 352 -10.57 -8.57 -18.23
C LEU A 352 -10.73 -7.06 -17.97
N PRO A 353 -11.82 -6.63 -17.29
CA PRO A 353 -12.01 -5.24 -16.84
C PRO A 353 -11.11 -4.94 -15.64
N ALA A 354 -9.81 -4.82 -15.91
CA ALA A 354 -8.77 -4.68 -14.90
C ALA A 354 -8.24 -3.25 -14.84
N PHE A 355 -8.31 -2.65 -13.67
CA PHE A 355 -7.93 -1.27 -13.39
C PHE A 355 -6.87 -1.20 -12.30
N LEU A 356 -6.09 -0.12 -12.33
CA LEU A 356 -5.16 0.29 -11.29
C LEU A 356 -5.61 1.64 -10.74
N MET A 357 -5.58 1.77 -9.42
CA MET A 357 -5.86 3.02 -8.72
C MET A 357 -4.62 3.44 -7.93
N GLU A 358 -4.18 4.67 -8.16
CA GLU A 358 -3.19 5.34 -7.33
C GLU A 358 -3.89 6.28 -6.34
N LEU A 359 -3.49 6.21 -5.08
CA LEU A 359 -3.97 7.06 -4.00
C LEU A 359 -2.80 7.89 -3.47
N MET A 360 -2.96 9.20 -3.54
CA MET A 360 -1.94 10.14 -3.07
C MET A 360 -1.72 10.00 -1.56
N VAL A 361 -0.45 9.99 -1.14
CA VAL A 361 -0.09 9.88 0.28
C VAL A 361 0.12 11.24 0.94
N ASP A 362 0.41 12.26 0.15
CA ASP A 362 0.64 13.63 0.60
C ASP A 362 -0.68 14.41 0.78
N THR A 363 -0.62 15.73 0.90
CA THR A 363 -1.80 16.57 1.13
C THR A 363 -2.83 16.42 0.01
N ASN A 364 -3.98 15.90 0.35
CA ASN A 364 -5.11 15.75 -0.57
C ASN A 364 -5.93 17.05 -0.62
N GLU A 365 -6.29 17.49 -1.82
CA GLU A 365 -6.94 18.79 -2.06
C GLU A 365 -8.32 18.91 -1.39
N LYS A 366 -9.09 17.81 -1.33
CA LYS A 366 -10.46 17.84 -0.75
C LYS A 366 -10.47 17.95 0.77
N ILE A 367 -9.45 17.41 1.44
CA ILE A 367 -9.38 17.40 2.92
C ILE A 367 -8.30 18.32 3.49
N GLY A 368 -7.47 18.93 2.63
CA GLY A 368 -6.44 19.93 3.00
C GLY A 368 -5.30 19.38 3.87
N ARG A 369 -5.12 18.05 3.93
CA ARG A 369 -4.11 17.35 4.71
C ARG A 369 -3.83 15.95 4.15
N PRO A 370 -2.76 15.28 4.56
CA PRO A 370 -2.57 13.87 4.23
C PRO A 370 -3.66 13.00 4.88
N PRO A 371 -4.10 11.91 4.19
CA PRO A 371 -5.09 10.99 4.72
C PRO A 371 -4.58 10.23 5.96
N THR A 372 -5.36 10.20 7.03
CA THR A 372 -5.13 9.42 8.24
C THR A 372 -5.52 7.94 8.04
N VAL A 373 -5.24 7.08 9.01
CA VAL A 373 -5.73 5.69 9.05
C VAL A 373 -7.26 5.67 8.97
N LYS A 374 -7.93 6.54 9.73
CA LYS A 374 -9.41 6.61 9.70
C LYS A 374 -9.94 6.97 8.31
N ASP A 375 -9.36 7.97 7.65
CA ASP A 375 -9.77 8.35 6.29
C ASP A 375 -9.61 7.19 5.31
N ARG A 376 -8.52 6.41 5.42
CA ARG A 376 -8.28 5.24 4.56
C ARG A 376 -9.25 4.10 4.83
N LEU A 377 -9.61 3.85 6.08
CA LEU A 377 -10.64 2.86 6.45
C LEU A 377 -12.01 3.28 5.91
N ASP A 378 -12.40 4.55 6.09
CA ASP A 378 -13.66 5.10 5.58
C ASP A 378 -13.70 5.05 4.04
N PHE A 379 -12.57 5.41 3.41
CA PHE A 379 -12.42 5.28 1.96
C PHE A 379 -12.59 3.82 1.48
N GLY A 380 -12.06 2.84 2.20
CA GLY A 380 -12.22 1.43 1.88
C GLY A 380 -13.69 0.98 1.88
N ALA A 381 -14.48 1.46 2.84
CA ALA A 381 -15.91 1.21 2.89
C ALA A 381 -16.64 1.83 1.68
N ALA A 382 -16.32 3.07 1.35
CA ALA A 382 -16.89 3.76 0.19
C ALA A 382 -16.43 3.12 -1.14
N LEU A 383 -15.18 2.67 -1.23
CA LEU A 383 -14.64 1.97 -2.38
C LEU A 383 -15.42 0.68 -2.68
N ALA A 384 -15.71 -0.13 -1.66
CA ALA A 384 -16.49 -1.34 -1.86
C ALA A 384 -17.91 -1.05 -2.37
N ARG A 385 -18.55 0.02 -1.87
CA ARG A 385 -19.85 0.52 -2.37
C ARG A 385 -19.76 0.98 -3.82
N ALA A 386 -18.74 1.77 -4.15
CA ALA A 386 -18.53 2.32 -5.49
C ALA A 386 -18.23 1.22 -6.52
N MET A 387 -17.41 0.22 -6.20
CA MET A 387 -17.15 -0.93 -7.06
C MET A 387 -18.45 -1.71 -7.34
N ALA A 388 -19.26 -1.99 -6.31
CA ALA A 388 -20.52 -2.66 -6.48
C ALA A 388 -21.53 -1.85 -7.32
N ALA A 389 -21.60 -0.52 -7.11
CA ALA A 389 -22.47 0.37 -7.89
C ALA A 389 -22.04 0.45 -9.36
N ALA A 390 -20.73 0.49 -9.64
CA ALA A 390 -20.21 0.62 -11.00
C ALA A 390 -20.53 -0.58 -11.90
N VAL A 391 -20.67 -1.80 -11.35
CA VAL A 391 -20.96 -3.03 -12.12
C VAL A 391 -22.43 -3.45 -12.06
N ARG A 392 -23.31 -2.72 -11.35
CA ARG A 392 -24.77 -2.89 -11.44
C ARG A 392 -25.29 -2.41 -12.77
#